data_e20199478d85fa5e6b9e02cf1c0ddc62
#
_entry.id   e20199478d85fa5e6b9e02cf1c0ddc62
#
_cell.length_a   1.000
_cell.length_b   1.000
_cell.length_c   1.000
_cell.angle_alpha   90.00
_cell.angle_beta   90.00
_cell.angle_gamma   90.00
#
_symmetry.space_group_name_H-M   'P 1'
#
loop_
_entity.id
_entity.type
_entity.pdbx_description
1 polymer ?
#
loop_
_entity_poly.entity_id
_entity_poly.type
_entity_poly.pdbx_seq_one_letter_code
_entity_poly.pdbx_strand_id
1 'polypeptide(L)'
;EKSIERVKLILKNKGIDSEGKIYLLKGDIKNSCDIESVFQLSLTLKKAIKSVIHFAGFKSISESLIRPLEYWDNNVYGTINLLKIMEKYNCKNFVFSSSATVYKAKSNKLLKEDDICAPINPYGYTKLTIERILRDAYNSEPSQWRIACLRYFNPVGAHESGVIGEDPSEKPNN
;
A
#
# COMPACT_ATOMS: atom_id res chain seq x y z
N GLU A 1 10.95 12.60 3.05
CA GLU A 1 11.98 12.90 4.09
C GLU A 1 11.38 13.62 5.29
N LYS A 2 10.73 14.80 5.11
CA LYS A 2 10.13 15.58 6.22
C LYS A 2 9.17 14.77 7.12
N SER A 3 8.33 13.91 6.55
CA SER A 3 7.40 13.09 7.33
C SER A 3 8.11 12.09 8.22
N ILE A 4 9.21 11.49 7.76
CA ILE A 4 10.01 10.56 8.56
C ILE A 4 10.70 11.28 9.72
N GLU A 5 11.22 12.47 9.49
CA GLU A 5 11.82 13.29 10.57
C GLU A 5 10.79 13.66 11.65
N ARG A 6 9.56 13.98 11.23
CA ARG A 6 8.45 14.22 12.16
C ARG A 6 8.11 12.97 12.99
N VAL A 7 8.08 11.80 12.35
CA VAL A 7 7.87 10.52 13.06
C VAL A 7 8.98 10.27 14.08
N LYS A 8 10.26 10.44 13.70
CA LYS A 8 11.40 10.29 14.62
C LYS A 8 11.31 11.24 15.80
N LEU A 9 10.92 12.50 15.55
CA LEU A 9 10.72 13.49 16.61
C LEU A 9 9.64 13.05 17.60
N ILE A 10 8.50 12.57 17.12
CA ILE A 10 7.41 12.07 17.98
C ILE A 10 7.88 10.88 18.81
N LEU A 11 8.60 9.93 18.22
CA LEU A 11 9.15 8.78 18.94
C LEU A 11 10.12 9.23 20.04
N LYS A 12 11.02 10.16 19.71
CA LYS A 12 11.96 10.74 20.68
C LYS A 12 11.23 11.40 21.85
N ASN A 13 10.19 12.17 21.59
CA ASN A 13 9.37 12.84 22.62
C ASN A 13 8.63 11.81 23.51
N LYS A 14 8.36 10.63 23.00
CA LYS A 14 7.80 9.49 23.77
C LYS A 14 8.86 8.62 24.43
N GLY A 15 10.14 9.03 24.43
CA GLY A 15 11.25 8.25 25.01
C GLY A 15 11.63 7.01 24.21
N ILE A 16 11.19 6.91 22.95
CA ILE A 16 11.45 5.77 22.08
C ILE A 16 12.64 6.12 21.17
N ASP A 17 13.74 5.43 21.35
CA ASP A 17 14.86 5.52 20.43
C ASP A 17 14.51 4.89 19.08
N SER A 18 14.65 5.66 17.99
CA SER A 18 14.39 5.24 16.63
C SER A 18 15.67 4.99 15.81
N GLU A 19 16.84 5.20 16.38
CA GLU A 19 18.11 4.99 15.68
C GLU A 19 18.28 3.50 15.32
N GLY A 20 18.68 3.25 14.08
CA GLY A 20 18.78 1.88 13.54
C GLY A 20 17.46 1.09 13.48
N LYS A 21 16.29 1.75 13.67
CA LYS A 21 14.96 1.11 13.58
C LYS A 21 14.15 1.59 12.39
N ILE A 22 14.42 2.79 11.87
CA ILE A 22 13.71 3.38 10.74
C ILE A 22 14.72 3.67 9.63
N TYR A 23 14.51 3.05 8.48
CA TYR A 23 15.31 3.23 7.27
C TYR A 23 14.41 3.79 6.17
N LEU A 24 14.85 4.84 5.49
CA LEU A 24 14.18 5.39 4.33
C LEU A 24 15.01 5.08 3.09
N LEU A 25 14.47 4.30 2.18
CA LEU A 25 15.06 4.02 0.88
C LEU A 25 14.17 4.59 -0.21
N LYS A 26 14.78 5.29 -1.16
CA LYS A 26 14.09 5.78 -2.36
C LYS A 26 14.15 4.70 -3.43
N GLY A 27 13.02 4.42 -4.07
CA GLY A 27 12.93 3.45 -5.16
C GLY A 27 11.60 3.53 -5.87
N ASP A 28 11.51 2.84 -7.01
CA ASP A 28 10.28 2.65 -7.79
C ASP A 28 9.81 1.20 -7.65
N ILE A 29 8.54 1.01 -7.29
CA ILE A 29 7.94 -0.32 -7.14
C ILE A 29 7.95 -1.11 -8.46
N LYS A 30 8.07 -0.45 -9.60
CA LYS A 30 8.21 -1.08 -10.91
C LYS A 30 9.62 -1.61 -11.17
N ASN A 31 10.60 -1.12 -10.44
CA ASN A 31 11.99 -1.55 -10.56
C ASN A 31 12.27 -2.67 -9.53
N SER A 32 12.46 -3.90 -10.04
CA SER A 32 12.76 -5.05 -9.18
C SER A 32 14.06 -4.90 -8.39
N CYS A 33 15.07 -4.24 -8.95
CA CYS A 33 16.34 -4.02 -8.26
C CYS A 33 16.17 -3.10 -7.04
N ASP A 34 15.32 -2.07 -7.15
CA ASP A 34 15.04 -1.16 -6.04
C ASP A 34 14.37 -1.91 -4.89
N ILE A 35 13.33 -2.72 -5.20
CA ILE A 35 12.64 -3.51 -4.19
C ILE A 35 13.60 -4.54 -3.58
N GLU A 36 14.35 -5.25 -4.42
CA GLU A 36 15.26 -6.29 -3.97
C GLU A 36 16.36 -5.73 -3.05
N SER A 37 16.86 -4.53 -3.33
CA SER A 37 17.86 -3.85 -2.50
C SER A 37 17.40 -3.67 -1.05
N VAL A 38 16.10 -3.42 -0.84
CA VAL A 38 15.49 -3.30 0.50
C VAL A 38 15.55 -4.63 1.25
N PHE A 39 15.21 -5.73 0.58
CA PHE A 39 15.27 -7.06 1.19
C PHE A 39 16.72 -7.49 1.47
N GLN A 40 17.65 -7.22 0.56
CA GLN A 40 19.07 -7.50 0.76
C GLN A 40 19.66 -6.70 1.94
N LEU A 41 19.34 -5.39 2.03
CA LEU A 41 19.74 -4.58 3.18
C LEU A 41 19.22 -5.18 4.49
N SER A 42 17.97 -5.63 4.52
CA SER A 42 17.38 -6.24 5.72
C SER A 42 18.13 -7.49 6.19
N LEU A 43 18.60 -8.31 5.25
CA LEU A 43 19.41 -9.49 5.56
C LEU A 43 20.80 -9.09 6.06
N THR A 44 21.45 -8.10 5.44
CA THR A 44 22.75 -7.56 5.89
C THR A 44 22.66 -7.05 7.32
N LEU A 45 21.55 -6.40 7.67
CA LEU A 45 21.27 -5.93 9.03
C LEU A 45 20.82 -7.04 9.99
N LYS A 46 20.75 -8.31 9.55
CA LYS A 46 20.21 -9.44 10.31
C LYS A 46 18.76 -9.19 10.81
N LYS A 47 17.99 -8.42 10.07
CA LYS A 47 16.59 -8.02 10.37
C LYS A 47 15.68 -8.35 9.18
N ALA A 48 15.58 -9.63 8.83
CA ALA A 48 14.77 -10.09 7.71
C ALA A 48 13.35 -9.51 7.76
N ILE A 49 12.88 -8.98 6.63
CA ILE A 49 11.52 -8.43 6.51
C ILE A 49 10.51 -9.57 6.71
N LYS A 50 9.58 -9.39 7.64
CA LYS A 50 8.55 -10.38 7.99
C LYS A 50 7.19 -10.05 7.39
N SER A 51 6.93 -8.77 7.11
CA SER A 51 5.65 -8.30 6.63
C SER A 51 5.83 -7.06 5.76
N VAL A 52 4.92 -6.88 4.81
CA VAL A 52 4.86 -5.69 3.97
C VAL A 52 3.49 -5.03 4.12
N ILE A 53 3.48 -3.72 4.35
CA ILE A 53 2.29 -2.87 4.26
C ILE A 53 2.43 -2.05 2.98
N HIS A 54 1.54 -2.30 2.02
CA HIS A 54 1.63 -1.75 0.68
C HIS A 54 0.67 -0.57 0.49
N PHE A 55 1.20 0.64 0.62
CA PHE A 55 0.48 1.89 0.33
C PHE A 55 0.85 2.50 -1.02
N ALA A 56 1.95 2.07 -1.64
CA ALA A 56 2.40 2.63 -2.90
C ALA A 56 1.36 2.41 -4.01
N GLY A 57 1.08 3.48 -4.76
CA GLY A 57 0.12 3.43 -5.86
C GLY A 57 -0.49 4.81 -6.14
N PHE A 58 -0.84 5.04 -7.40
CA PHE A 58 -1.61 6.20 -7.79
C PHE A 58 -3.05 6.08 -7.26
N LYS A 59 -3.62 7.18 -6.73
CA LYS A 59 -4.91 7.17 -6.03
C LYS A 59 -5.99 8.07 -6.63
N SER A 60 -5.67 8.96 -7.55
CA SER A 60 -6.61 9.92 -8.10
C SER A 60 -7.56 9.27 -9.13
N ILE A 61 -8.86 9.32 -8.86
CA ILE A 61 -9.88 8.80 -9.78
C ILE A 61 -9.88 9.59 -11.09
N SER A 62 -9.86 10.93 -11.02
CA SER A 62 -9.87 11.80 -12.20
C SER A 62 -8.65 11.59 -13.09
N GLU A 63 -7.46 11.49 -12.50
CA GLU A 63 -6.24 11.22 -13.24
C GLU A 63 -6.26 9.82 -13.89
N SER A 64 -6.83 8.82 -13.23
CA SER A 64 -6.94 7.47 -13.78
C SER A 64 -7.77 7.41 -15.08
N LEU A 65 -8.72 8.33 -15.26
CA LEU A 65 -9.51 8.44 -16.50
C LEU A 65 -8.69 9.03 -17.65
N ILE A 66 -7.69 9.86 -17.34
CA ILE A 66 -6.86 10.54 -18.34
C ILE A 66 -5.63 9.67 -18.69
N ARG A 67 -5.07 8.98 -17.71
CA ARG A 67 -3.82 8.20 -17.84
C ARG A 67 -3.99 6.73 -17.39
N PRO A 68 -4.97 6.00 -17.93
CA PRO A 68 -5.32 4.67 -17.41
C PRO A 68 -4.15 3.67 -17.48
N LEU A 69 -3.36 3.67 -18.55
CA LEU A 69 -2.25 2.72 -18.71
C LEU A 69 -1.16 2.91 -17.65
N GLU A 70 -0.90 4.14 -17.25
CA GLU A 70 0.07 4.41 -16.17
C GLU A 70 -0.44 3.90 -14.81
N TYR A 71 -1.76 3.95 -14.59
CA TYR A 71 -2.37 3.35 -13.39
C TYR A 71 -2.23 1.84 -13.37
N TRP A 72 -2.42 1.18 -14.50
CA TRP A 72 -2.20 -0.26 -14.61
C TRP A 72 -0.75 -0.64 -14.41
N ASP A 73 0.16 0.07 -15.05
CA ASP A 73 1.59 -0.16 -14.95
C ASP A 73 2.09 0.05 -13.51
N ASN A 74 1.80 1.21 -12.92
CA ASN A 74 2.26 1.51 -11.57
C ASN A 74 1.60 0.64 -10.51
N ASN A 75 0.26 0.55 -10.50
CA ASN A 75 -0.45 -0.09 -9.41
C ASN A 75 -0.42 -1.62 -9.52
N VAL A 76 -0.72 -2.17 -10.70
CA VAL A 76 -0.85 -3.62 -10.86
C VAL A 76 0.50 -4.27 -11.14
N TYR A 77 1.23 -3.81 -12.16
CA TYR A 77 2.55 -4.38 -12.45
C TYR A 77 3.52 -4.16 -11.28
N GLY A 78 3.55 -2.96 -10.70
CA GLY A 78 4.38 -2.68 -9.51
C GLY A 78 4.06 -3.61 -8.34
N THR A 79 2.77 -3.89 -8.08
CA THR A 79 2.39 -4.85 -7.03
C THR A 79 2.82 -6.27 -7.37
N ILE A 80 2.65 -6.73 -8.61
CA ILE A 80 3.12 -8.07 -9.03
C ILE A 80 4.62 -8.19 -8.83
N ASN A 81 5.37 -7.15 -9.19
CA ASN A 81 6.81 -7.12 -9.02
C ASN A 81 7.22 -7.23 -7.54
N LEU A 82 6.53 -6.48 -6.66
CA LEU A 82 6.73 -6.58 -5.21
C LEU A 82 6.44 -8.00 -4.70
N LEU A 83 5.33 -8.61 -5.11
CA LEU A 83 4.94 -9.96 -4.66
C LEU A 83 5.97 -11.01 -5.08
N LYS A 84 6.52 -10.93 -6.30
CA LYS A 84 7.59 -11.83 -6.77
C LYS A 84 8.85 -11.73 -5.91
N ILE A 85 9.23 -10.51 -5.53
CA ILE A 85 10.39 -10.31 -4.65
C ILE A 85 10.08 -10.81 -3.23
N MET A 86 8.90 -10.55 -2.70
CA MET A 86 8.46 -11.07 -1.40
C MET A 86 8.51 -12.60 -1.36
N GLU A 87 8.05 -13.26 -2.43
CA GLU A 87 8.10 -14.71 -2.56
C GLU A 87 9.54 -15.22 -2.58
N LYS A 88 10.43 -14.61 -3.38
CA LYS A 88 11.87 -14.91 -3.43
C LYS A 88 12.53 -14.86 -2.06
N TYR A 89 12.12 -13.93 -1.19
CA TYR A 89 12.65 -13.76 0.16
C TYR A 89 11.81 -14.42 1.26
N ASN A 90 10.86 -15.26 0.90
CA ASN A 90 9.95 -15.96 1.82
C ASN A 90 9.23 -15.02 2.80
N CYS A 91 8.85 -13.83 2.34
CA CYS A 91 8.06 -12.86 3.09
C CYS A 91 6.62 -12.92 2.60
N LYS A 92 5.74 -13.61 3.31
CA LYS A 92 4.37 -13.91 2.85
C LYS A 92 3.25 -13.26 3.70
N ASN A 93 3.60 -12.30 4.55
CA ASN A 93 2.62 -11.48 5.25
C ASN A 93 2.44 -10.14 4.52
N PHE A 94 1.21 -9.88 4.06
CA PHE A 94 0.93 -8.73 3.20
C PHE A 94 -0.33 -7.99 3.61
N VAL A 95 -0.23 -6.70 3.83
CA VAL A 95 -1.37 -5.81 4.05
C VAL A 95 -1.49 -4.88 2.86
N PHE A 96 -2.60 -4.95 2.15
CA PHE A 96 -2.86 -4.17 0.97
C PHE A 96 -3.83 -3.01 1.24
N SER A 97 -3.43 -1.80 0.90
CA SER A 97 -4.27 -0.62 0.85
C SER A 97 -5.18 -0.68 -0.37
N SER A 98 -6.33 -1.34 -0.23
CA SER A 98 -7.40 -1.32 -1.21
C SER A 98 -8.27 -0.06 -1.04
N SER A 99 -9.44 -0.02 -1.64
CA SER A 99 -10.31 1.16 -1.65
C SER A 99 -11.76 0.77 -1.75
N ALA A 100 -12.65 1.57 -1.15
CA ALA A 100 -14.10 1.45 -1.34
C ALA A 100 -14.54 1.64 -2.81
N THR A 101 -13.68 2.20 -3.67
CA THR A 101 -13.95 2.33 -5.12
C THR A 101 -14.03 0.99 -5.85
N VAL A 102 -13.67 -0.14 -5.20
CA VAL A 102 -13.87 -1.48 -5.76
C VAL A 102 -15.33 -1.90 -5.81
N TYR A 103 -16.17 -1.32 -4.94
CA TYR A 103 -17.59 -1.66 -4.90
C TYR A 103 -18.37 -1.05 -6.06
N LYS A 104 -19.47 -1.72 -6.41
CA LYS A 104 -20.51 -1.10 -7.24
C LYS A 104 -21.17 0.03 -6.45
N ALA A 105 -21.21 1.23 -7.03
CA ALA A 105 -21.92 2.34 -6.41
C ALA A 105 -23.38 1.94 -6.11
N LYS A 106 -23.77 2.05 -4.84
CA LYS A 106 -25.13 1.80 -4.38
C LYS A 106 -25.64 3.09 -3.74
N SER A 107 -26.85 3.52 -4.11
CA SER A 107 -27.56 4.58 -3.40
C SER A 107 -28.17 4.01 -2.10
N ASN A 108 -28.00 4.73 -1.00
CA ASN A 108 -28.73 4.54 0.28
C ASN A 108 -28.55 3.21 1.03
N LYS A 109 -27.49 2.43 0.79
CA LYS A 109 -27.17 1.24 1.60
C LYS A 109 -25.74 1.29 2.14
N LEU A 110 -25.57 0.86 3.38
CA LEU A 110 -24.24 0.60 3.94
C LEU A 110 -23.59 -0.54 3.16
N LEU A 111 -22.31 -0.37 2.84
CA LEU A 111 -21.53 -1.39 2.15
C LEU A 111 -20.97 -2.40 3.15
N LYS A 112 -20.91 -3.67 2.72
CA LYS A 112 -20.29 -4.78 3.44
C LYS A 112 -19.19 -5.40 2.60
N GLU A 113 -18.31 -6.15 3.22
CA GLU A 113 -17.15 -6.78 2.56
C GLU A 113 -17.53 -7.78 1.47
N ASP A 114 -18.69 -8.42 1.60
CA ASP A 114 -19.26 -9.40 0.66
C ASP A 114 -20.12 -8.76 -0.46
N ASP A 115 -20.31 -7.43 -0.44
CA ASP A 115 -21.02 -6.72 -1.50
C ASP A 115 -20.31 -6.82 -2.84
N ILE A 116 -21.11 -6.73 -3.91
CA ILE A 116 -20.61 -6.87 -5.28
C ILE A 116 -19.56 -5.82 -5.60
N CYS A 117 -18.37 -6.29 -5.98
CA CYS A 117 -17.29 -5.46 -6.49
C CYS A 117 -17.45 -5.26 -8.00
N ALA A 118 -17.77 -4.04 -8.42
CA ALA A 118 -17.88 -3.63 -9.81
C ALA A 118 -17.46 -2.16 -9.95
N PRO A 119 -16.15 -1.89 -9.99
CA PRO A 119 -15.62 -0.53 -10.14
C PRO A 119 -16.13 0.14 -11.41
N ILE A 120 -16.18 1.48 -11.40
CA ILE A 120 -16.62 2.28 -12.56
C ILE A 120 -15.51 3.16 -13.13
N ASN A 121 -14.27 3.03 -12.63
CA ASN A 121 -13.13 3.81 -13.08
C ASN A 121 -11.83 2.97 -13.04
N PRO A 122 -10.80 3.34 -13.83
CA PRO A 122 -9.56 2.59 -13.92
C PRO A 122 -8.85 2.39 -12.57
N TYR A 123 -8.83 3.41 -11.70
CA TYR A 123 -8.26 3.27 -10.36
C TYR A 123 -8.93 2.15 -9.55
N GLY A 124 -10.25 2.15 -9.47
CA GLY A 124 -11.00 1.08 -8.80
C GLY A 124 -10.75 -0.29 -9.41
N TYR A 125 -10.66 -0.38 -10.74
CA TYR A 125 -10.30 -1.63 -11.42
C TYR A 125 -8.89 -2.10 -11.06
N THR A 126 -7.90 -1.22 -10.99
CA THR A 126 -6.54 -1.63 -10.55
C THR A 126 -6.56 -2.21 -9.13
N LYS A 127 -7.30 -1.57 -8.20
CA LYS A 127 -7.42 -2.08 -6.82
C LYS A 127 -8.11 -3.44 -6.76
N LEU A 128 -9.22 -3.61 -7.47
CA LEU A 128 -9.93 -4.89 -7.53
C LEU A 128 -9.09 -5.99 -8.18
N THR A 129 -8.34 -5.66 -9.24
CA THR A 129 -7.45 -6.61 -9.89
C THR A 129 -6.35 -7.09 -8.94
N ILE A 130 -5.77 -6.19 -8.16
CA ILE A 130 -4.78 -6.55 -7.13
C ILE A 130 -5.41 -7.47 -6.07
N GLU A 131 -6.62 -7.18 -5.59
CA GLU A 131 -7.31 -8.08 -4.65
C GLU A 131 -7.50 -9.50 -5.22
N ARG A 132 -7.78 -9.62 -6.52
CA ARG A 132 -7.89 -10.92 -7.21
C ARG A 132 -6.54 -11.63 -7.27
N ILE A 133 -5.48 -10.94 -7.67
CA ILE A 133 -4.11 -11.47 -7.70
C ILE A 133 -3.70 -11.96 -6.30
N LEU A 134 -4.00 -11.20 -5.26
CA LEU A 134 -3.70 -11.58 -3.88
C LEU A 134 -4.49 -12.80 -3.42
N ARG A 135 -5.74 -12.93 -3.86
CA ARG A 135 -6.55 -14.13 -3.61
C ARG A 135 -5.97 -15.36 -4.31
N ASP A 136 -5.52 -15.21 -5.56
CA ASP A 136 -4.90 -16.30 -6.30
C ASP A 136 -3.57 -16.73 -5.65
N ALA A 137 -2.75 -15.77 -5.21
CA ALA A 137 -1.53 -16.04 -4.44
C ALA A 137 -1.84 -16.80 -3.13
N TYR A 138 -2.86 -16.38 -2.39
CA TYR A 138 -3.31 -17.09 -1.20
C TYR A 138 -3.78 -18.52 -1.51
N ASN A 139 -4.59 -18.69 -2.56
CA ASN A 139 -5.15 -19.99 -2.92
C ASN A 139 -4.06 -20.97 -3.42
N SER A 140 -2.96 -20.48 -3.99
CA SER A 140 -1.83 -21.33 -4.40
C SER A 140 -1.08 -21.93 -3.21
N GLU A 141 -0.97 -21.21 -2.10
CA GLU A 141 -0.25 -21.62 -0.89
C GLU A 141 -0.96 -21.14 0.40
N PRO A 142 -2.17 -21.65 0.72
CA PRO A 142 -2.99 -21.12 1.82
C PRO A 142 -2.34 -21.22 3.21
N SER A 143 -1.42 -22.17 3.40
CA SER A 143 -0.69 -22.35 4.65
C SER A 143 0.42 -21.32 4.88
N GLN A 144 0.86 -20.63 3.85
CA GLN A 144 2.00 -19.71 3.89
C GLN A 144 1.60 -18.25 3.81
N TRP A 145 0.77 -17.87 2.82
CA TRP A 145 0.34 -16.50 2.65
C TRP A 145 -0.63 -16.05 3.74
N ARG A 146 -0.39 -14.86 4.27
CA ARG A 146 -1.28 -14.14 5.20
C ARG A 146 -1.54 -12.76 4.63
N ILE A 147 -2.74 -12.54 4.12
CA ILE A 147 -3.09 -11.36 3.35
C ILE A 147 -4.28 -10.65 3.97
N ALA A 148 -4.19 -9.34 4.13
CA ALA A 148 -5.30 -8.48 4.49
C ALA A 148 -5.48 -7.39 3.43
N CYS A 149 -6.69 -7.25 2.87
CA CYS A 149 -7.07 -6.18 1.97
C CYS A 149 -7.93 -5.17 2.72
N LEU A 150 -7.44 -3.96 2.91
CA LEU A 150 -8.13 -2.90 3.64
C LEU A 150 -8.79 -1.95 2.64
N ARG A 151 -10.12 -2.03 2.52
CA ARG A 151 -10.92 -1.19 1.61
C ARG A 151 -11.25 0.13 2.28
N TYR A 152 -10.31 1.08 2.19
CA TYR A 152 -10.51 2.41 2.77
C TYR A 152 -11.61 3.18 2.05
N PHE A 153 -12.42 3.87 2.83
CA PHE A 153 -13.27 4.98 2.39
C PHE A 153 -12.43 6.27 2.41
N ASN A 154 -12.96 7.37 2.90
CA ASN A 154 -12.21 8.61 3.04
C ASN A 154 -11.63 8.68 4.47
N PRO A 155 -10.33 8.36 4.66
CA PRO A 155 -9.73 8.48 5.99
C PRO A 155 -9.70 9.94 6.42
N VAL A 156 -10.14 10.19 7.65
CA VAL A 156 -10.10 11.52 8.28
C VAL A 156 -9.29 11.45 9.56
N GLY A 157 -8.59 12.53 9.84
CA GLY A 157 -7.85 12.71 11.08
C GLY A 157 -6.39 13.07 10.88
N ALA A 158 -5.76 13.43 11.98
CA ALA A 158 -4.36 13.75 12.08
C ALA A 158 -3.80 13.17 13.38
N HIS A 159 -2.48 13.09 13.49
CA HIS A 159 -1.85 12.67 14.73
C HIS A 159 -2.06 13.74 15.82
N GLU A 160 -2.29 13.31 17.05
CA GLU A 160 -2.54 14.18 18.22
C GLU A 160 -1.50 15.30 18.43
N SER A 161 -0.25 15.07 17.98
CA SER A 161 0.83 16.07 18.06
C SER A 161 0.62 17.28 17.14
N GLY A 162 -0.32 17.24 16.19
CA GLY A 162 -0.53 18.27 15.18
C GLY A 162 0.56 18.39 14.10
N VAL A 163 1.63 17.58 14.16
CA VAL A 163 2.75 17.67 13.20
C VAL A 163 2.71 16.62 12.07
N ILE A 164 1.79 15.66 12.14
CA ILE A 164 1.54 14.66 11.10
C ILE A 164 0.05 14.67 10.77
N GLY A 165 -0.27 14.90 9.52
CA GLY A 165 -1.60 14.89 8.96
C GLY A 165 -1.50 15.02 7.44
N GLU A 166 -2.63 15.22 6.79
CA GLU A 166 -2.67 15.52 5.36
C GLU A 166 -2.15 16.95 5.13
N ASP A 167 -1.26 17.11 4.16
CA ASP A 167 -0.68 18.39 3.74
C ASP A 167 -0.67 18.42 2.21
N PRO A 168 -1.85 18.58 1.58
CA PRO A 168 -1.97 18.53 0.13
C PRO A 168 -1.31 19.77 -0.49
N SER A 169 -0.44 19.56 -1.48
CA SER A 169 0.15 20.63 -2.28
C SER A 169 -0.84 21.23 -3.29
N GLU A 170 -1.94 20.52 -3.53
CA GLU A 170 -3.02 20.89 -4.45
C GLU A 170 -4.37 20.80 -3.73
N LYS A 171 -5.47 21.02 -4.47
CA LYS A 171 -6.83 20.88 -3.94
C LYS A 171 -7.02 19.47 -3.35
N PRO A 172 -7.47 19.33 -2.08
CA PRO A 172 -7.70 18.04 -1.47
C PRO A 172 -8.61 17.14 -2.31
N ASN A 173 -8.29 15.86 -2.38
CA ASN A 173 -9.04 14.84 -3.13
C ASN A 173 -10.06 14.07 -2.28
N ASN A 174 -10.13 14.40 -0.98
CA ASN A 174 -11.03 13.76 -0.03
C ASN A 174 -12.17 14.69 0.35
#